data_66eee56361cbf65f674b947c6b3e193d
#
_entry.id   66eee56361cbf65f674b947c6b3e193d
#
_cell.length_a   1.000
_cell.length_b   1.000
_cell.length_c   1.000
_cell.angle_alpha   90.00
_cell.angle_beta   90.00
_cell.angle_gamma   90.00
#
_symmetry.space_group_name_H-M   'P 1'
#
loop_
_entity.id
_entity.type
_entity.pdbx_description
1 polymer ?
#
loop_
_entity_poly.entity_id
_entity_poly.type
_entity_poly.pdbx_seq_one_letter_code
_entity_poly.pdbx_strand_id
1 'polypeptide(L)'
;KLDMQLRKVTIETPLNLILDKERFNVRQLREYQNMVYLLDANGIFVFDNLGNYKRKLPVTGVNYINFQDNELYFVQDGSLHFVNLYTSERRSIKLPKPYATGLVSDTRLYLFLPKQLDFYAWQ
;
A
#
# COMPACT_ATOMS: atom_id res chain seq x y z
N LYS A 1 -3.99 -18.73 26.84
CA LYS A 1 -4.35 -19.16 25.49
C LYS A 1 -5.68 -18.56 25.08
N LEU A 2 -5.74 -17.98 23.90
CA LEU A 2 -6.96 -17.45 23.34
C LEU A 2 -7.56 -18.44 22.34
N ASP A 3 -8.84 -18.72 22.51
CA ASP A 3 -9.60 -19.44 21.50
C ASP A 3 -10.13 -18.42 20.50
N MET A 4 -9.68 -18.56 19.25
CA MET A 4 -10.06 -17.65 18.20
C MET A 4 -11.18 -18.28 17.37
N GLN A 5 -12.26 -17.53 17.24
CA GLN A 5 -13.38 -17.94 16.41
C GLN A 5 -13.61 -16.89 15.34
N LEU A 6 -13.96 -17.36 14.16
CA LEU A 6 -14.25 -16.47 13.03
C LEU A 6 -15.74 -16.19 12.96
N ARG A 7 -16.08 -14.92 12.78
CA ARG A 7 -17.45 -14.51 12.51
C ARG A 7 -17.43 -13.68 11.24
N LYS A 8 -18.22 -14.09 10.26
CA LYS A 8 -18.32 -13.33 9.01
C LYS A 8 -19.09 -12.04 9.26
N VAL A 9 -18.49 -10.89 8.95
CA VAL A 9 -19.10 -9.56 9.15
C VAL A 9 -19.85 -9.08 7.91
N THR A 10 -19.61 -9.70 6.76
CA THR A 10 -20.36 -9.47 5.53
C THR A 10 -20.48 -10.80 4.81
N ILE A 11 -21.31 -10.87 3.78
CA ILE A 11 -21.49 -12.12 3.04
C ILE A 11 -20.21 -12.44 2.26
N GLU A 12 -19.93 -11.69 1.24
CA GLU A 12 -18.74 -11.81 0.40
C GLU A 12 -18.63 -10.55 -0.44
N THR A 13 -17.41 -10.25 -0.88
CA THR A 13 -17.18 -9.13 -1.80
C THR A 13 -16.69 -9.72 -3.12
N PRO A 14 -17.56 -9.95 -4.10
CA PRO A 14 -17.19 -10.55 -5.38
C PRO A 14 -16.45 -9.54 -6.26
N LEU A 15 -15.14 -9.57 -6.23
CA LEU A 15 -14.29 -8.58 -6.89
C LEU A 15 -14.51 -8.50 -8.39
N ASN A 16 -14.74 -9.63 -9.05
CA ASN A 16 -14.95 -9.66 -10.49
C ASN A 16 -16.22 -8.91 -10.93
N LEU A 17 -17.24 -8.87 -10.06
CA LEU A 17 -18.48 -8.15 -10.34
C LEU A 17 -18.38 -6.67 -9.97
N ILE A 18 -17.73 -6.38 -8.84
CA ILE A 18 -17.62 -5.01 -8.33
C ILE A 18 -16.63 -4.20 -9.15
N LEU A 19 -15.50 -4.79 -9.53
CA LEU A 19 -14.42 -4.09 -10.22
C LEU A 19 -14.41 -4.34 -11.73
N ASP A 20 -15.38 -5.10 -12.24
CA ASP A 20 -15.49 -5.48 -13.65
C ASP A 20 -14.15 -6.03 -14.17
N LYS A 21 -13.57 -6.94 -13.40
CA LYS A 21 -12.26 -7.51 -13.67
C LYS A 21 -12.26 -8.97 -13.26
N GLU A 22 -11.90 -9.84 -14.18
CA GLU A 22 -11.94 -11.29 -13.95
C GLU A 22 -10.65 -11.86 -13.35
N ARG A 23 -9.53 -11.19 -13.54
CA ARG A 23 -8.24 -11.67 -13.08
C ARG A 23 -7.55 -10.64 -12.21
N PHE A 24 -7.00 -11.13 -11.10
CA PHE A 24 -6.27 -10.31 -10.15
C PHE A 24 -4.87 -10.88 -9.95
N ASN A 25 -3.89 -10.01 -9.94
CA ASN A 25 -2.52 -10.35 -9.55
C ASN A 25 -2.24 -9.66 -8.23
N VAL A 26 -2.81 -10.21 -7.16
CA VAL A 26 -2.72 -9.63 -5.83
C VAL A 26 -1.33 -9.80 -5.27
N ARG A 27 -0.72 -8.69 -4.88
CA ARG A 27 0.63 -8.65 -4.33
C ARG A 27 0.66 -8.40 -2.83
N GLN A 28 -0.33 -7.67 -2.32
CA GLN A 28 -0.39 -7.33 -0.91
C GLN A 28 -1.81 -6.97 -0.51
N LEU A 29 -2.18 -7.31 0.71
CA LEU A 29 -3.44 -6.92 1.32
C LEU A 29 -3.10 -6.28 2.66
N ARG A 30 -3.54 -5.04 2.87
CA ARG A 30 -3.22 -4.28 4.08
C ARG A 30 -4.46 -3.59 4.62
N GLU A 31 -4.56 -3.54 5.94
CA GLU A 31 -5.53 -2.70 6.61
C GLU A 31 -4.81 -1.49 7.21
N TYR A 32 -5.41 -0.30 7.06
CA TYR A 32 -4.89 0.92 7.64
C TYR A 32 -6.02 1.91 7.86
N GLN A 33 -6.15 2.43 9.07
CA GLN A 33 -7.20 3.39 9.43
C GLN A 33 -8.61 2.93 9.02
N ASN A 34 -8.92 1.67 9.31
CA ASN A 34 -10.22 1.04 9.04
C ASN A 34 -10.56 0.88 7.55
N MET A 35 -9.59 1.05 6.69
CA MET A 35 -9.74 0.79 5.26
C MET A 35 -8.86 -0.39 4.87
N VAL A 36 -9.29 -1.13 3.86
CA VAL A 36 -8.57 -2.28 3.33
C VAL A 36 -8.04 -1.94 1.95
N TYR A 37 -6.74 -2.11 1.78
CA TYR A 37 -6.03 -1.80 0.53
C TYR A 37 -5.58 -3.09 -0.12
N LEU A 38 -6.11 -3.33 -1.32
CA LEU A 38 -5.75 -4.48 -2.13
C LEU A 38 -4.79 -4.03 -3.21
N LEU A 39 -3.51 -4.37 -3.06
CA LEU A 39 -2.49 -4.05 -4.04
C LEU A 39 -2.48 -5.11 -5.12
N ASP A 40 -2.85 -4.72 -6.32
CA ASP A 40 -2.82 -5.53 -7.52
C ASP A 40 -1.80 -4.94 -8.50
N ALA A 41 -1.38 -5.72 -9.48
CA ALA A 41 -0.44 -5.25 -10.49
C ALA A 41 -0.93 -3.99 -11.22
N ASN A 42 -2.25 -3.82 -11.34
CA ASN A 42 -2.87 -2.76 -12.12
C ASN A 42 -3.41 -1.60 -11.28
N GLY A 43 -3.23 -1.64 -9.97
CA GLY A 43 -3.69 -0.56 -9.12
C GLY A 43 -3.93 -0.99 -7.69
N ILE A 44 -4.32 -0.04 -6.86
CA ILE A 44 -4.69 -0.29 -5.47
C ILE A 44 -6.19 -0.08 -5.35
N PHE A 45 -6.90 -1.13 -4.96
CA PHE A 45 -8.35 -1.08 -4.76
C PHE A 45 -8.63 -0.89 -3.28
N VAL A 46 -9.42 0.11 -2.95
CA VAL A 46 -9.69 0.50 -1.56
C VAL A 46 -11.11 0.15 -1.17
N PHE A 47 -11.23 -0.56 -0.05
CA PHE A 47 -12.50 -0.98 0.53
C PHE A 47 -12.59 -0.48 1.95
N ASP A 48 -13.81 -0.32 2.47
CA ASP A 48 -13.98 -0.12 3.91
C ASP A 48 -13.89 -1.47 4.63
N ASN A 49 -13.93 -1.45 5.95
CA ASN A 49 -13.79 -2.67 6.75
C ASN A 49 -15.04 -3.56 6.77
N LEU A 50 -16.08 -3.17 6.06
CA LEU A 50 -17.28 -3.98 5.86
C LEU A 50 -17.32 -4.61 4.46
N GLY A 51 -16.31 -4.36 3.64
CA GLY A 51 -16.19 -4.93 2.31
C GLY A 51 -16.77 -4.07 1.19
N ASN A 52 -17.13 -2.83 1.46
CA ASN A 52 -17.67 -1.94 0.43
C ASN A 52 -16.52 -1.29 -0.35
N TYR A 53 -16.57 -1.42 -1.66
CA TYR A 53 -15.59 -0.80 -2.54
C TYR A 53 -15.73 0.73 -2.50
N LYS A 54 -14.63 1.43 -2.33
CA LYS A 54 -14.60 2.88 -2.24
C LYS A 54 -13.99 3.55 -3.46
N ARG A 55 -12.78 3.15 -3.83
CA ARG A 55 -12.08 3.79 -4.95
C ARG A 55 -10.85 2.99 -5.36
N LYS A 56 -10.27 3.40 -6.48
CA LYS A 56 -9.01 2.87 -6.97
C LYS A 56 -7.95 3.97 -6.94
N LEU A 57 -6.76 3.64 -6.46
CA LEU A 57 -5.60 4.51 -6.57
C LEU A 57 -4.75 4.05 -7.76
N PRO A 58 -4.34 4.96 -8.65
CA PRO A 58 -3.63 4.60 -9.89
C PRO A 58 -2.13 4.35 -9.64
N VAL A 59 -1.82 3.38 -8.80
CA VAL A 59 -0.46 2.96 -8.50
C VAL A 59 -0.25 1.60 -9.13
N THR A 60 0.64 1.49 -10.10
CA THR A 60 0.85 0.25 -10.86
C THR A 60 2.30 -0.19 -10.79
N GLY A 61 2.53 -1.50 -10.93
CA GLY A 61 3.87 -2.04 -11.02
C GLY A 61 4.65 -2.06 -9.70
N VAL A 62 3.98 -1.90 -8.57
CA VAL A 62 4.59 -1.86 -7.25
C VAL A 62 4.32 -3.16 -6.52
N ASN A 63 5.31 -3.70 -5.80
CA ASN A 63 5.16 -4.95 -5.06
C ASN A 63 4.77 -4.74 -3.60
N TYR A 64 5.10 -3.58 -3.03
CA TYR A 64 4.83 -3.27 -1.63
C TYR A 64 4.38 -1.84 -1.48
N ILE A 65 3.43 -1.64 -0.57
CA ILE A 65 3.07 -0.32 -0.08
C ILE A 65 3.18 -0.33 1.44
N ASN A 66 3.46 0.82 2.00
CA ASN A 66 3.44 1.04 3.45
C ASN A 66 2.67 2.33 3.73
N PHE A 67 2.43 2.58 5.01
CA PHE A 67 1.62 3.71 5.43
C PHE A 67 2.31 4.48 6.55
N GLN A 68 2.12 5.80 6.52
CA GLN A 68 2.46 6.65 7.66
C GLN A 68 1.53 7.85 7.65
N ASP A 69 0.92 8.15 8.81
CA ASP A 69 -0.04 9.24 8.96
C ASP A 69 -1.15 9.14 7.90
N ASN A 70 -1.33 10.14 7.08
CA ASN A 70 -2.39 10.16 6.06
C ASN A 70 -1.89 9.81 4.67
N GLU A 71 -0.74 9.14 4.58
CA GLU A 71 -0.15 8.80 3.31
C GLU A 71 0.21 7.33 3.22
N LEU A 72 0.07 6.77 2.03
CA LEU A 72 0.75 5.54 1.67
C LEU A 72 2.01 5.89 0.90
N TYR A 73 3.00 5.01 0.96
CA TYR A 73 4.24 5.26 0.25
C TYR A 73 4.83 3.97 -0.32
N PHE A 74 5.67 4.15 -1.33
CA PHE A 74 6.35 3.05 -2.00
C PHE A 74 7.56 3.59 -2.75
N VAL A 75 8.49 2.69 -3.07
CA VAL A 75 9.65 3.01 -3.90
C VAL A 75 9.39 2.49 -5.31
N GLN A 76 9.57 3.35 -6.29
CA GLN A 76 9.43 2.99 -7.70
C GLN A 76 10.29 3.91 -8.56
N ASP A 77 10.96 3.32 -9.54
CA ASP A 77 11.75 4.07 -10.54
C ASP A 77 12.75 5.05 -9.91
N GLY A 78 13.42 4.61 -8.85
CA GLY A 78 14.46 5.41 -8.22
C GLY A 78 13.96 6.53 -7.33
N SER A 79 12.68 6.55 -7.01
CA SER A 79 12.07 7.57 -6.18
C SER A 79 11.19 6.98 -5.09
N LEU A 80 11.09 7.69 -3.99
CA LEU A 80 10.15 7.41 -2.92
C LEU A 80 8.90 8.25 -3.17
N HIS A 81 7.76 7.58 -3.34
CA HIS A 81 6.48 8.21 -3.66
C HIS A 81 5.56 8.18 -2.45
N PHE A 82 4.84 9.28 -2.25
CA PHE A 82 3.81 9.41 -1.23
C PHE A 82 2.49 9.77 -1.89
N VAL A 83 1.42 9.11 -1.49
CA VAL A 83 0.07 9.39 -1.98
C VAL A 83 -0.82 9.69 -0.78
N ASN A 84 -1.45 10.86 -0.77
CA ASN A 84 -2.35 11.23 0.30
C ASN A 84 -3.62 10.39 0.22
N LEU A 85 -4.02 9.78 1.34
CA LEU A 85 -5.15 8.86 1.39
C LEU A 85 -6.50 9.53 1.18
N TYR A 86 -6.59 10.83 1.41
CA TYR A 86 -7.85 11.58 1.33
C TYR A 86 -7.97 12.40 0.06
N THR A 87 -6.88 13.04 -0.36
CA THR A 87 -6.88 13.92 -1.53
C THR A 87 -6.36 13.26 -2.79
N SER A 88 -5.67 12.12 -2.64
CA SER A 88 -4.96 11.43 -3.72
C SER A 88 -3.80 12.24 -4.32
N GLU A 89 -3.43 13.36 -3.68
CA GLU A 89 -2.25 14.12 -4.10
C GLU A 89 -0.99 13.28 -3.93
N ARG A 90 -0.07 13.46 -4.87
CA ARG A 90 1.14 12.65 -4.95
C ARG A 90 2.36 13.52 -4.89
N ARG A 91 3.35 13.13 -4.11
CA ARG A 91 4.67 13.75 -4.08
C ARG A 91 5.74 12.70 -4.13
N SER A 92 6.93 13.05 -4.56
CA SER A 92 8.02 12.10 -4.64
C SER A 92 9.36 12.75 -4.29
N ILE A 93 10.28 11.90 -3.85
CA ILE A 93 11.64 12.28 -3.51
C ILE A 93 12.57 11.36 -4.30
N LYS A 94 13.46 11.95 -5.09
CA LYS A 94 14.43 11.16 -5.83
C LYS A 94 15.46 10.57 -4.87
N LEU A 95 15.71 9.27 -5.00
CA LEU A 95 16.65 8.57 -4.15
C LEU A 95 18.04 8.52 -4.78
N PRO A 96 19.11 8.51 -3.96
CA PRO A 96 20.49 8.51 -4.49
C PRO A 96 20.95 7.20 -5.11
N LYS A 97 20.20 6.10 -4.88
CA LYS A 97 20.53 4.77 -5.39
C LYS A 97 19.25 4.06 -5.83
N PRO A 98 19.35 2.99 -6.63
CA PRO A 98 18.17 2.25 -7.08
C PRO A 98 17.66 1.27 -6.02
N TYR A 99 17.15 1.81 -4.92
CA TYR A 99 16.61 1.02 -3.81
C TYR A 99 15.38 0.20 -4.24
N ALA A 100 15.25 -0.98 -3.67
CA ALA A 100 14.13 -1.86 -3.95
C ALA A 100 12.89 -1.51 -3.13
N THR A 101 13.09 -1.13 -1.87
CA THR A 101 12.00 -0.77 -0.97
C THR A 101 12.52 0.11 0.16
N GLY A 102 11.62 0.67 0.92
CA GLY A 102 11.97 1.52 2.05
C GLY A 102 10.92 1.52 3.15
N LEU A 103 11.35 1.98 4.31
CA LEU A 103 10.50 2.14 5.48
C LEU A 103 10.68 3.56 6.03
N VAL A 104 9.57 4.25 6.22
CA VAL A 104 9.55 5.63 6.69
C VAL A 104 9.10 5.67 8.14
N SER A 105 9.84 6.41 8.97
CA SER A 105 9.41 6.77 10.32
C SER A 105 9.43 8.29 10.46
N ASP A 106 9.01 8.80 11.61
CA ASP A 106 8.99 10.26 11.84
C ASP A 106 10.37 10.89 11.76
N THR A 107 11.41 10.14 12.12
CA THR A 107 12.77 10.66 12.21
C THR A 107 13.72 10.08 11.19
N ARG A 108 13.39 8.93 10.59
CA ARG A 108 14.32 8.19 9.76
C ARG A 108 13.69 7.61 8.52
N LEU A 109 14.56 7.35 7.54
CA LEU A 109 14.22 6.63 6.33
C LEU A 109 15.19 5.46 6.21
N TYR A 110 14.66 4.25 6.05
CA TYR A 110 15.44 3.03 5.90
C TYR A 110 15.24 2.53 4.47
N LEU A 111 16.34 2.35 3.75
CA LEU A 111 16.28 1.98 2.32
C LEU A 111 17.07 0.70 2.07
N PHE A 112 16.47 -0.21 1.32
CA PHE A 112 16.99 -1.55 1.09
C PHE A 112 17.53 -1.73 -0.32
N LEU A 113 18.78 -2.17 -0.39
CA LEU A 113 19.38 -2.78 -1.59
C LEU A 113 19.54 -4.27 -1.32
N PRO A 114 19.73 -5.12 -2.35
CA PRO A 114 19.79 -6.58 -2.16
C PRO A 114 20.73 -7.09 -1.08
N LYS A 115 21.80 -6.37 -0.78
CA LYS A 115 22.75 -6.79 0.26
C LYS A 115 23.09 -5.69 1.26
N GLN A 116 22.26 -4.64 1.34
CA GLN A 116 22.60 -3.47 2.11
C GLN A 116 21.35 -2.77 2.59
N LEU A 117 21.41 -2.27 3.82
CA LEU A 117 20.36 -1.45 4.40
C LEU A 117 20.97 -0.09 4.74
N ASP A 118 20.48 0.96 4.12
CA ASP A 118 20.96 2.31 4.33
C ASP A 118 20.00 3.09 5.23
N PHE A 119 20.55 3.89 6.11
CA PHE A 119 19.83 4.67 7.11
C PHE A 119 20.00 6.15 6.84
N TYR A 120 18.89 6.88 6.71
CA TYR A 120 18.90 8.32 6.52
C TYR A 120 18.07 8.99 7.60
N ALA A 121 18.44 10.19 7.99
CA ALA A 121 17.63 11.02 8.87
C ALA A 121 16.94 12.09 8.04
N TRP A 122 15.70 12.42 8.40
CA TRP A 122 15.00 13.55 7.78
C TRP A 122 15.63 14.86 8.26
N GLN A 123 15.70 15.79 7.37
CA GLN A 123 16.22 17.12 7.68
C GLN A 123 15.10 18.11 7.93
#